data_8a8f2d1a20df38ed538ed23e2ee46e4b
#
_entry.id   8a8f2d1a20df38ed538ed23e2ee46e4b
#
_cell.length_a   1.000
_cell.length_b   1.000
_cell.length_c   1.000
_cell.angle_alpha   90.00
_cell.angle_beta   90.00
_cell.angle_gamma   90.00
#
_symmetry.space_group_name_H-M   'P 1'
#
loop_
_entity.id
_entity.type
_entity.pdbx_description
1 polymer ?
#
loop_
_entity_poly.entity_id
_entity_poly.type
_entity_poly.pdbx_seq_one_letter_code
_entity_poly.pdbx_strand_id
1 'polypeptide(L)'
;MLFSKYAAKAMIDGGRGGRIVNVSSTSGHYGRSRAIAYTAAKAGVINLTRSLAIQLAKYNIRVNCVVPNKIGSPVGKDEFNPDRKVVNLRNRPGEPIDLARAMLFLVSDDSDFVAGTELFVDGGCAAMMPGEP
;
A
#
# COMPACT_ATOMS: atom_id res chain seq x y z
N MET A 1 6.47 -4.39 -10.78
CA MET A 1 7.64 -3.75 -11.44
C MET A 1 7.36 -3.33 -12.89
N LEU A 2 6.83 -4.18 -13.77
CA LEU A 2 6.54 -3.82 -15.16
C LEU A 2 5.58 -2.62 -15.27
N PHE A 3 4.45 -2.64 -14.57
CA PHE A 3 3.49 -1.52 -14.58
C PHE A 3 4.13 -0.20 -14.19
N SER A 4 4.91 -0.16 -13.11
CA SER A 4 5.60 1.06 -12.66
C SER A 4 6.58 1.59 -13.71
N LYS A 5 7.26 0.69 -14.44
CA LYS A 5 8.18 1.07 -15.54
C LYS A 5 7.44 1.79 -16.67
N TYR A 6 6.35 1.21 -17.14
CA TYR A 6 5.61 1.80 -18.27
C TYR A 6 4.81 3.04 -17.85
N ALA A 7 4.24 3.05 -16.65
CA ALA A 7 3.60 4.24 -16.11
C ALA A 7 4.59 5.40 -15.98
N ALA A 8 5.77 5.16 -15.39
CA ALA A 8 6.82 6.16 -15.28
C ALA A 8 7.26 6.68 -16.66
N LYS A 9 7.47 5.78 -17.64
CA LYS A 9 7.81 6.18 -19.00
C LYS A 9 6.75 7.12 -19.59
N ALA A 10 5.47 6.74 -19.51
CA ALA A 10 4.38 7.56 -20.02
C ALA A 10 4.30 8.94 -19.33
N MET A 11 4.54 9.00 -18.02
CA MET A 11 4.56 10.25 -17.26
C MET A 11 5.76 11.13 -17.65
N ILE A 12 6.94 10.54 -17.86
CA ILE A 12 8.15 11.25 -18.31
C ILE A 12 7.93 11.81 -19.72
N ASP A 13 7.47 10.98 -20.64
CA ASP A 13 7.21 11.39 -22.04
C ASP A 13 6.14 12.50 -22.10
N GLY A 14 5.18 12.48 -21.18
CA GLY A 14 4.14 13.51 -21.08
C GLY A 14 4.57 14.83 -20.45
N GLY A 15 5.71 14.87 -19.75
CA GLY A 15 6.33 16.09 -19.19
C GLY A 15 5.56 16.82 -18.08
N ARG A 16 4.47 16.22 -17.55
CA ARG A 16 3.59 16.85 -16.55
C ARG A 16 3.82 16.37 -15.12
N GLY A 17 4.85 15.56 -14.90
CA GLY A 17 5.02 14.84 -13.65
C GLY A 17 4.02 13.71 -13.47
N GLY A 18 3.87 13.21 -12.25
CA GLY A 18 2.94 12.12 -11.99
C GLY A 18 2.93 11.63 -10.54
N ARG A 19 2.02 10.67 -10.28
CA ARG A 19 1.89 10.03 -8.98
C ARG A 19 1.71 8.53 -9.17
N ILE A 20 2.51 7.76 -8.45
CA ILE A 20 2.45 6.28 -8.44
C ILE A 20 2.18 5.84 -7.01
N VAL A 21 1.18 5.01 -6.82
CA VAL A 21 0.89 4.38 -5.53
C VAL A 21 1.01 2.87 -5.69
N ASN A 22 2.00 2.30 -5.03
CA ASN A 22 2.18 0.86 -4.93
C ASN A 22 1.34 0.30 -3.77
N VAL A 23 0.94 -0.96 -3.88
CA VAL A 23 0.18 -1.64 -2.83
C VAL A 23 1.01 -2.79 -2.26
N SER A 24 1.49 -2.61 -1.04
CA SER A 24 2.14 -3.66 -0.26
C SER A 24 1.13 -4.40 0.64
N SER A 25 1.52 -4.75 1.81
CA SER A 25 0.73 -5.40 2.87
C SER A 25 1.51 -5.33 4.18
N THR A 26 0.85 -5.39 5.31
CA THR A 26 1.52 -5.65 6.60
C THR A 26 2.36 -6.94 6.57
N SER A 27 2.01 -7.90 5.72
CA SER A 27 2.84 -9.09 5.45
C SER A 27 4.19 -8.79 4.78
N GLY A 28 4.44 -7.57 4.31
CA GLY A 28 5.75 -7.12 3.87
C GLY A 28 6.68 -6.74 5.04
N HIS A 29 6.12 -6.52 6.23
CA HIS A 29 6.84 -6.18 7.46
C HIS A 29 6.93 -7.37 8.42
N TYR A 30 5.93 -8.26 8.38
CA TYR A 30 5.81 -9.35 9.33
C TYR A 30 5.72 -10.69 8.61
N GLY A 31 6.32 -11.71 9.21
CA GLY A 31 6.23 -13.07 8.72
C GLY A 31 4.79 -13.59 8.73
N ARG A 32 4.46 -14.45 7.78
CA ARG A 32 3.17 -15.10 7.69
C ARG A 32 3.35 -16.58 7.35
N SER A 33 2.70 -17.45 8.11
CA SER A 33 2.70 -18.88 7.82
C SER A 33 2.11 -19.14 6.41
N ARG A 34 2.67 -20.09 5.71
CA ARG A 34 2.21 -20.58 4.38
C ARG A 34 2.17 -19.49 3.28
N ALA A 35 2.98 -18.43 3.39
CA ALA A 35 2.94 -17.31 2.45
C ALA A 35 4.32 -16.72 2.14
N ILE A 36 5.39 -17.54 2.08
CA ILE A 36 6.79 -17.09 1.93
C ILE A 36 6.96 -16.19 0.69
N ALA A 37 6.53 -16.65 -0.48
CA ALA A 37 6.67 -15.87 -1.71
C ALA A 37 5.87 -14.55 -1.67
N TYR A 38 4.68 -14.57 -1.06
CA TYR A 38 3.86 -13.37 -0.90
C TYR A 38 4.53 -12.33 0.01
N THR A 39 5.04 -12.77 1.18
CA THR A 39 5.71 -11.87 2.12
C THR A 39 6.97 -11.27 1.52
N ALA A 40 7.79 -12.07 0.85
CA ALA A 40 8.98 -11.60 0.13
C ALA A 40 8.63 -10.58 -0.96
N ALA A 41 7.60 -10.87 -1.77
CA ALA A 41 7.14 -9.96 -2.80
C ALA A 41 6.64 -8.63 -2.23
N LYS A 42 5.88 -8.65 -1.13
CA LYS A 42 5.35 -7.44 -0.50
C LYS A 42 6.42 -6.61 0.21
N ALA A 43 7.43 -7.25 0.80
CA ALA A 43 8.64 -6.57 1.31
C ALA A 43 9.42 -5.91 0.16
N GLY A 44 9.56 -6.60 -0.97
CA GLY A 44 10.19 -6.06 -2.17
C GLY A 44 9.48 -4.82 -2.72
N VAL A 45 8.15 -4.78 -2.69
CA VAL A 45 7.35 -3.60 -3.10
C VAL A 45 7.66 -2.37 -2.24
N ILE A 46 7.88 -2.54 -0.94
CA ILE A 46 8.22 -1.47 -0.01
C ILE A 46 9.52 -0.79 -0.45
N ASN A 47 10.60 -1.54 -0.61
CA ASN A 47 11.88 -0.97 -0.97
C ASN A 47 11.93 -0.50 -2.44
N LEU A 48 11.22 -1.18 -3.33
CA LEU A 48 11.01 -0.72 -4.70
C LEU A 48 10.38 0.68 -4.74
N THR A 49 9.41 0.96 -3.87
CA THR A 49 8.78 2.28 -3.75
C THR A 49 9.78 3.37 -3.45
N ARG A 50 10.67 3.15 -2.47
CA ARG A 50 11.72 4.10 -2.10
C ARG A 50 12.70 4.36 -3.26
N SER A 51 13.14 3.29 -3.91
CA SER A 51 14.06 3.39 -5.04
C SER A 51 13.46 4.14 -6.23
N LEU A 52 12.18 3.87 -6.54
CA LEU A 52 11.46 4.58 -7.59
C LEU A 52 11.23 6.05 -7.24
N ALA A 53 10.90 6.37 -5.99
CA ALA A 53 10.74 7.74 -5.54
C ALA A 53 12.01 8.56 -5.77
N ILE A 54 13.17 8.02 -5.40
CA ILE A 54 14.48 8.66 -5.62
C ILE A 54 14.75 8.86 -7.12
N GLN A 55 14.57 7.81 -7.93
CA GLN A 55 14.92 7.84 -9.35
C GLN A 55 14.01 8.76 -10.18
N LEU A 56 12.74 8.87 -9.78
CA LEU A 56 11.72 9.59 -10.55
C LEU A 56 11.50 11.04 -10.07
N ALA A 57 12.10 11.42 -8.93
CA ALA A 57 11.95 12.76 -8.36
C ALA A 57 12.32 13.88 -9.35
N LYS A 58 13.38 13.70 -10.13
CA LYS A 58 13.83 14.67 -11.14
C LYS A 58 12.82 14.92 -12.27
N TYR A 59 11.83 14.06 -12.43
CA TYR A 59 10.74 14.20 -13.38
C TYR A 59 9.44 14.68 -12.74
N ASN A 60 9.49 15.15 -11.48
CA ASN A 60 8.32 15.53 -10.71
C ASN A 60 7.29 14.40 -10.56
N ILE A 61 7.78 13.16 -10.40
CA ILE A 61 6.94 11.98 -10.17
C ILE A 61 7.14 11.52 -8.73
N ARG A 62 6.07 11.54 -7.94
CA ARG A 62 6.06 11.02 -6.57
C ARG A 62 5.66 9.54 -6.60
N VAL A 63 6.33 8.75 -5.77
CA VAL A 63 6.01 7.33 -5.61
C VAL A 63 5.85 7.03 -4.14
N ASN A 64 4.70 6.47 -3.76
CA ASN A 64 4.37 6.10 -2.39
C ASN A 64 3.79 4.68 -2.35
N CYS A 65 3.62 4.15 -1.15
CA CYS A 65 3.08 2.82 -0.92
C CYS A 65 1.95 2.88 0.11
N VAL A 66 0.87 2.16 -0.13
CA VAL A 66 -0.11 1.84 0.91
C VAL A 66 0.15 0.44 1.46
N VAL A 67 -0.02 0.29 2.77
CA VAL A 67 0.23 -0.97 3.50
C VAL A 67 -1.07 -1.41 4.19
N PRO A 68 -1.97 -2.09 3.46
CA PRO A 68 -3.23 -2.56 4.02
C PRO A 68 -3.06 -3.81 4.89
N ASN A 69 -4.00 -3.99 5.84
CA ASN A 69 -4.25 -5.25 6.53
C ASN A 69 -5.76 -5.51 6.66
N LYS A 70 -6.18 -6.76 6.40
CA LYS A 70 -7.56 -7.21 6.64
C LYS A 70 -8.63 -6.32 5.97
N ILE A 71 -8.35 -5.84 4.77
CA ILE A 71 -9.37 -5.20 3.94
C ILE A 71 -10.32 -6.29 3.43
N GLY A 72 -11.57 -6.19 3.82
CA GLY A 72 -12.62 -7.07 3.35
C GLY A 72 -13.04 -6.71 1.93
N SER A 73 -13.28 -7.72 1.10
CA SER A 73 -13.89 -7.51 -0.20
C SER A 73 -14.64 -8.78 -0.59
N PRO A 74 -15.91 -8.70 -0.98
CA PRO A 74 -16.66 -9.85 -1.51
C PRO A 74 -16.23 -10.21 -2.93
N VAL A 75 -15.52 -9.30 -3.63
CA VAL A 75 -15.14 -9.51 -5.03
C VAL A 75 -13.98 -10.48 -5.14
N GLY A 76 -14.18 -11.55 -5.91
CA GLY A 76 -13.13 -12.53 -6.20
C GLY A 76 -12.75 -13.44 -5.03
N LYS A 77 -13.62 -13.57 -4.03
CA LYS A 77 -13.43 -14.48 -2.89
C LYS A 77 -14.68 -15.30 -2.61
N ASP A 78 -14.58 -16.59 -2.83
CA ASP A 78 -15.62 -17.55 -2.48
C ASP A 78 -15.78 -17.71 -0.94
N GLU A 79 -14.78 -17.27 -0.16
CA GLU A 79 -14.71 -17.39 1.29
C GLU A 79 -14.69 -16.04 2.01
N PHE A 80 -15.41 -15.03 1.50
CA PHE A 80 -15.53 -13.77 2.23
C PHE A 80 -16.39 -13.97 3.48
N ASN A 81 -15.78 -13.83 4.65
CA ASN A 81 -16.48 -13.88 5.93
C ASN A 81 -16.52 -12.45 6.53
N PRO A 82 -17.68 -11.79 6.56
CA PRO A 82 -17.84 -10.46 7.16
C PRO A 82 -17.66 -10.49 8.68
N ASP A 83 -17.94 -11.63 9.33
CA ASP A 83 -17.84 -11.78 10.80
C ASP A 83 -16.45 -12.19 11.26
N ARG A 84 -15.48 -12.18 10.36
CA ARG A 84 -14.11 -12.52 10.67
C ARG A 84 -13.56 -11.61 11.77
N LYS A 85 -13.20 -12.20 12.91
CA LYS A 85 -12.55 -11.46 13.99
C LYS A 85 -11.26 -10.80 13.48
N VAL A 86 -11.17 -9.51 13.68
CA VAL A 86 -10.01 -8.70 13.32
C VAL A 86 -9.55 -7.97 14.57
N VAL A 87 -8.28 -8.18 14.90
CA VAL A 87 -7.65 -7.45 16.01
C VAL A 87 -7.01 -6.20 15.43
N ASN A 88 -7.61 -5.05 15.68
CA ASN A 88 -7.09 -3.73 15.37
C ASN A 88 -7.78 -2.67 16.25
N LEU A 89 -7.25 -1.45 16.26
CA LEU A 89 -7.76 -0.35 17.10
C LEU A 89 -9.13 0.20 16.65
N ARG A 90 -9.60 -0.18 15.46
CA ARG A 90 -10.91 0.23 14.92
C ARG A 90 -12.02 -0.79 15.17
N ASN A 91 -11.69 -1.95 15.71
CA ASN A 91 -12.62 -3.05 16.04
C ASN A 91 -13.54 -3.46 14.86
N ARG A 92 -13.06 -3.33 13.64
CA ARG A 92 -13.75 -3.74 12.42
C ARG A 92 -12.77 -4.14 11.32
N PRO A 93 -13.15 -5.01 10.37
CA PRO A 93 -12.37 -5.16 9.15
C PRO A 93 -12.31 -3.83 8.39
N GLY A 94 -11.22 -3.61 7.66
CA GLY A 94 -11.14 -2.51 6.72
C GLY A 94 -12.04 -2.77 5.52
N GLU A 95 -12.58 -1.72 4.94
CA GLU A 95 -13.38 -1.74 3.72
C GLU A 95 -12.58 -1.23 2.52
N PRO A 96 -12.94 -1.59 1.28
CA PRO A 96 -12.27 -1.07 0.10
C PRO A 96 -12.20 0.45 0.07
N ILE A 97 -13.22 1.14 0.58
CA ILE A 97 -13.28 2.60 0.66
C ILE A 97 -12.21 3.18 1.60
N ASP A 98 -11.82 2.47 2.67
CA ASP A 98 -10.76 2.93 3.56
C ASP A 98 -9.43 3.02 2.80
N LEU A 99 -9.15 2.01 1.98
CA LEU A 99 -7.95 1.98 1.13
C LEU A 99 -8.02 3.02 0.00
N ALA A 100 -9.18 3.15 -0.65
CA ALA A 100 -9.38 4.08 -1.75
C ALA A 100 -9.15 5.54 -1.32
N ARG A 101 -9.62 5.94 -0.12
CA ARG A 101 -9.39 7.28 0.44
C ARG A 101 -7.92 7.56 0.69
N ALA A 102 -7.17 6.58 1.23
CA ALA A 102 -5.74 6.70 1.44
C ALA A 102 -4.98 6.85 0.10
N MET A 103 -5.37 6.08 -0.90
CA MET A 103 -4.78 6.18 -2.25
C MET A 103 -5.12 7.52 -2.90
N LEU A 104 -6.36 8.01 -2.76
CA LEU A 104 -6.78 9.31 -3.28
C LEU A 104 -5.94 10.45 -2.67
N PHE A 105 -5.72 10.44 -1.36
CA PHE A 105 -4.80 11.38 -0.70
C PHE A 105 -3.40 11.33 -1.34
N LEU A 106 -2.82 10.14 -1.52
CA LEU A 106 -1.47 10.01 -2.06
C LEU A 106 -1.33 10.41 -3.54
N VAL A 107 -2.41 10.42 -4.32
CA VAL A 107 -2.39 10.87 -5.71
C VAL A 107 -2.86 12.32 -5.88
N SER A 108 -3.41 12.94 -4.85
CA SER A 108 -3.83 14.35 -4.87
C SER A 108 -2.66 15.29 -4.54
N ASP A 109 -2.88 16.57 -4.70
CA ASP A 109 -1.93 17.62 -4.34
C ASP A 109 -1.83 17.83 -2.81
N ASP A 110 -2.81 17.36 -2.03
CA ASP A 110 -2.76 17.38 -0.55
C ASP A 110 -1.57 16.61 0.01
N SER A 111 -0.99 15.70 -0.78
CA SER A 111 0.19 14.94 -0.42
C SER A 111 1.46 15.39 -1.16
N ASP A 112 1.54 16.66 -1.59
CA ASP A 112 2.65 17.13 -2.42
C ASP A 112 4.03 16.92 -1.77
N PHE A 113 4.13 17.09 -0.46
CA PHE A 113 5.38 16.88 0.28
C PHE A 113 5.56 15.44 0.81
N VAL A 114 4.81 14.47 0.24
CA VAL A 114 4.85 13.05 0.64
C VAL A 114 5.42 12.22 -0.51
N ALA A 115 6.63 11.70 -0.34
CA ALA A 115 7.32 10.88 -1.33
C ALA A 115 8.15 9.76 -0.68
N GLY A 116 8.15 8.59 -1.27
CA GLY A 116 8.89 7.42 -0.79
C GLY A 116 8.35 6.79 0.49
N THR A 117 7.15 7.18 0.93
CA THR A 117 6.57 6.76 2.21
C THR A 117 5.72 5.50 2.09
N GLU A 118 5.47 4.94 3.26
CA GLU A 118 4.52 3.87 3.50
C GLU A 118 3.38 4.38 4.37
N LEU A 119 2.17 4.34 3.84
CA LEU A 119 0.96 4.70 4.57
C LEU A 119 0.22 3.42 4.99
N PHE A 120 0.24 3.12 6.28
CA PHE A 120 -0.49 1.99 6.83
C PHE A 120 -2.00 2.26 6.82
N VAL A 121 -2.75 1.32 6.24
CA VAL A 121 -4.21 1.33 6.17
C VAL A 121 -4.70 0.01 6.75
N ASP A 122 -4.52 -0.16 8.04
CA ASP A 122 -4.62 -1.44 8.75
C ASP A 122 -5.46 -1.37 10.04
N GLY A 123 -6.09 -0.23 10.28
CA GLY A 123 -6.86 0.02 11.49
C GLY A 123 -6.00 0.12 12.75
N GLY A 124 -4.70 0.36 12.63
CA GLY A 124 -3.75 0.40 13.73
C GLY A 124 -3.23 -0.97 14.18
N CYS A 125 -3.46 -2.02 13.36
CA CYS A 125 -2.98 -3.36 13.68
C CYS A 125 -1.46 -3.42 13.89
N ALA A 126 -0.70 -2.73 13.04
CA ALA A 126 0.76 -2.72 13.13
C ALA A 126 1.32 -1.84 14.27
N ALA A 127 0.48 -1.00 14.88
CA ALA A 127 0.87 -0.17 16.02
C ALA A 127 0.78 -0.92 17.37
N MET A 128 0.08 -2.06 17.38
CA MET A 128 -0.09 -2.85 18.60
C MET A 128 1.08 -3.82 18.80
N MET A 129 1.49 -4.02 20.04
CA MET A 129 2.41 -5.09 20.38
C MET A 129 1.72 -6.46 20.28
N PRO A 130 2.46 -7.54 19.97
CA PRO A 130 1.90 -8.90 20.05
C PRO A 130 1.32 -9.17 21.43
N GLY A 131 0.02 -9.56 21.47
CA GLY A 131 -0.69 -9.84 22.72
C GLY A 131 -1.51 -8.69 23.29
N GLU A 132 -1.42 -7.49 22.73
CA GLU A 132 -2.36 -6.41 23.02
C GLU A 132 -3.73 -6.72 22.39
N PRO A 133 -4.83 -6.39 23.10
CA PRO A 133 -6.18 -6.68 22.62
C PRO A 133 -6.60 -5.83 21.42
#